data_535d7d60d71c64af05f45205b7102f38
#
_entry.id   535d7d60d71c64af05f45205b7102f38
#
_cell.length_a   1.000
_cell.length_b   1.000
_cell.length_c   1.000
_cell.angle_alpha   90.00
_cell.angle_beta   90.00
_cell.angle_gamma   90.00
#
_symmetry.space_group_name_H-M   'P 1'
#
loop_
_entity.id
_entity.type
_entity.pdbx_description
1 polymer ?
#
loop_
_entity_poly.entity_id
_entity_poly.type
_entity_poly.pdbx_seq_one_letter_code
_entity_poly.pdbx_strand_id
1 'polypeptide(L)'
;MNRRTFLVQAAGAAAVAGGHSSGATPSPDRPGPAGSSAGTAAGAEERAHWWGWAARLAAPVLPALAERRLKQVMPIESHPASKDRPDYAHLEILGRLLAGLAPWLELGGDGTAEGRERDRLAALARSGIEAATDPASPDYVNFSKGQQPLVDAAFLAQALLRSPRELWGKLEPRVQQHVVAALIATRKIRAGENNWKLFATAIEVFLHRAGVGRDDARLFEGIRRHREWYLGDGFYGDGPGFHWDYYNSYVIQPMLVEALDVVGDEAAEWGTFRAKARERLTRWAAIQERLVAPDGSFPALGRSIAYRAGALQGLAMAAWRHLLPAEVSPAQARVALSRVIQRTLGAPGTFDAQGWLRIGLAGHQPGLGETYISTGSLYLCTMAFLPLGLPATDPFWTAPAVRTTWEKIWSGENLPADKALRSPR
;
A
#
# COMPACT_ATOMS: atom_id res chain seq x y z
N MET A 1 -11.47 48.04 -21.43
CA MET A 1 -10.32 48.55 -22.21
C MET A 1 -9.64 47.37 -22.89
N ASN A 2 -9.70 47.42 -24.18
CA ASN A 2 -8.95 46.74 -25.25
C ASN A 2 -8.62 45.24 -25.21
N ARG A 3 -9.42 44.53 -26.00
CA ARG A 3 -9.09 43.28 -26.69
C ARG A 3 -8.03 43.52 -27.77
N ARG A 4 -7.03 42.67 -27.90
CA ARG A 4 -6.21 42.58 -29.12
C ARG A 4 -6.35 41.17 -29.70
N THR A 5 -6.94 41.16 -30.88
CA THR A 5 -7.10 40.12 -31.88
C THR A 5 -5.75 39.81 -32.53
N PHE A 6 -5.40 38.53 -32.72
CA PHE A 6 -4.35 38.12 -33.65
C PHE A 6 -4.95 37.30 -34.78
N LEU A 7 -4.69 37.78 -35.98
CA LEU A 7 -5.09 37.24 -37.27
C LEU A 7 -4.28 36.01 -37.67
N VAL A 8 -4.98 35.03 -38.23
CA VAL A 8 -4.43 33.87 -38.94
C VAL A 8 -4.25 34.24 -40.40
N GLN A 9 -3.11 33.95 -40.99
CA GLN A 9 -2.90 33.92 -42.45
C GLN A 9 -2.83 32.47 -42.91
N ALA A 10 -3.72 32.14 -43.85
CA ALA A 10 -3.75 30.90 -44.60
C ALA A 10 -3.12 31.12 -45.99
N ALA A 11 -2.37 30.15 -46.45
CA ALA A 11 -2.04 29.91 -47.86
C ALA A 11 -1.79 28.39 -47.97
N GLY A 12 -2.36 27.62 -48.85
CA GLY A 12 -2.76 27.77 -50.21
C GLY A 12 -2.36 26.45 -50.88
N ALA A 13 -3.36 25.77 -51.43
CA ALA A 13 -3.28 24.40 -51.95
C ALA A 13 -2.51 24.28 -53.30
N ALA A 14 -2.01 23.09 -53.61
CA ALA A 14 -1.90 22.57 -54.97
C ALA A 14 -2.09 21.03 -54.98
N ALA A 15 -3.11 20.62 -55.71
CA ALA A 15 -3.40 19.23 -56.04
C ALA A 15 -2.68 18.82 -57.31
N VAL A 16 -2.17 17.59 -57.38
CA VAL A 16 -1.85 16.88 -58.63
C VAL A 16 -2.40 15.48 -58.55
N ALA A 17 -3.26 15.15 -59.50
CA ALA A 17 -3.82 13.84 -59.75
C ALA A 17 -2.90 13.01 -60.67
N GLY A 18 -2.89 11.70 -60.47
CA GLY A 18 -2.24 10.80 -61.46
C GLY A 18 -2.25 9.31 -61.07
N GLY A 19 -3.11 8.54 -61.74
CA GLY A 19 -2.76 7.28 -62.33
C GLY A 19 -2.95 5.98 -61.51
N HIS A 20 -3.96 5.21 -61.89
CA HIS A 20 -4.22 3.81 -61.53
C HIS A 20 -3.14 2.85 -62.05
N SER A 21 -2.77 1.86 -61.25
CA SER A 21 -2.46 0.52 -61.75
C SER A 21 -2.75 -0.54 -60.66
N SER A 22 -3.60 -1.48 -61.00
CA SER A 22 -3.96 -2.66 -60.23
C SER A 22 -2.80 -3.68 -60.29
N GLY A 23 -2.31 -4.08 -59.11
CA GLY A 23 -1.39 -5.19 -58.95
C GLY A 23 -1.82 -5.97 -57.69
N ALA A 24 -2.31 -7.21 -57.89
CA ALA A 24 -2.59 -8.14 -56.83
C ALA A 24 -1.29 -8.63 -56.17
N THR A 25 -1.16 -8.43 -54.87
CA THR A 25 -0.10 -9.04 -54.08
C THR A 25 -0.64 -10.14 -53.16
N PRO A 26 0.08 -11.23 -52.92
CA PRO A 26 -0.36 -12.35 -52.10
C PRO A 26 -0.36 -11.99 -50.63
N SER A 27 -1.36 -12.52 -49.88
CA SER A 27 -1.47 -12.44 -48.43
C SER A 27 -0.19 -12.98 -47.76
N PRO A 28 0.37 -12.25 -46.81
CA PRO A 28 1.37 -12.87 -45.94
C PRO A 28 0.68 -13.69 -44.85
N ASP A 29 1.23 -14.88 -44.64
CA ASP A 29 0.90 -15.79 -43.54
C ASP A 29 0.75 -15.07 -42.20
N ARG A 30 -0.33 -15.39 -41.48
CA ARG A 30 -0.50 -15.02 -40.08
C ARG A 30 0.55 -15.75 -39.25
N PRO A 31 1.44 -15.04 -38.53
CA PRO A 31 2.18 -15.72 -37.47
C PRO A 31 1.20 -16.09 -36.37
N GLY A 32 1.18 -17.34 -35.94
CA GLY A 32 0.47 -17.84 -34.78
C GLY A 32 0.93 -17.15 -33.50
N PRO A 33 0.24 -17.35 -32.35
CA PRO A 33 0.42 -16.58 -31.12
C PRO A 33 1.75 -16.91 -30.42
N ALA A 34 2.83 -16.26 -30.82
CA ALA A 34 4.13 -16.33 -30.15
C ALA A 34 4.25 -15.34 -28.97
N GLY A 35 3.15 -14.63 -28.59
CA GLY A 35 3.19 -13.57 -27.58
C GLY A 35 2.99 -14.02 -26.13
N SER A 36 2.54 -15.25 -25.84
CA SER A 36 2.13 -15.62 -24.48
C SER A 36 3.28 -16.08 -23.56
N SER A 37 4.33 -16.70 -24.10
CA SER A 37 5.42 -17.25 -23.28
C SER A 37 6.42 -16.18 -22.79
N ALA A 38 6.70 -15.17 -23.59
CA ALA A 38 7.61 -14.09 -23.21
C ALA A 38 7.01 -13.15 -22.14
N GLY A 39 5.69 -12.89 -22.20
CA GLY A 39 4.99 -12.09 -21.20
C GLY A 39 4.92 -12.75 -19.83
N THR A 40 4.68 -14.06 -19.80
CA THR A 40 4.64 -14.84 -18.55
C THR A 40 6.01 -14.95 -17.89
N ALA A 41 7.11 -15.06 -18.66
CA ALA A 41 8.46 -15.07 -18.11
C ALA A 41 8.84 -13.72 -17.46
N ALA A 42 8.57 -12.62 -18.14
CA ALA A 42 8.84 -11.28 -17.62
C ALA A 42 8.05 -10.96 -16.33
N GLY A 43 6.80 -11.35 -16.26
CA GLY A 43 5.98 -11.18 -15.05
C GLY A 43 6.45 -12.04 -13.88
N ALA A 44 6.94 -13.27 -14.16
CA ALA A 44 7.52 -14.13 -13.13
C ALA A 44 8.82 -13.55 -12.55
N GLU A 45 9.68 -12.95 -13.41
CA GLU A 45 10.88 -12.24 -12.97
C GLU A 45 10.54 -11.02 -12.12
N GLU A 46 9.56 -10.23 -12.54
CA GLU A 46 9.09 -9.08 -11.76
C GLU A 46 8.56 -9.52 -10.39
N ARG A 47 7.75 -10.59 -10.33
CA ARG A 47 7.28 -11.18 -9.07
C ARG A 47 8.45 -11.64 -8.20
N ALA A 48 9.48 -12.27 -8.80
CA ALA A 48 10.68 -12.70 -8.09
C ALA A 48 11.44 -11.49 -7.49
N HIS A 49 11.55 -10.39 -8.20
CA HIS A 49 12.10 -9.15 -7.69
C HIS A 49 11.29 -8.60 -6.50
N TRP A 50 9.97 -8.63 -6.59
CA TRP A 50 9.11 -8.10 -5.53
C TRP A 50 9.22 -8.91 -4.23
N TRP A 51 9.10 -10.23 -4.31
CA TRP A 51 9.24 -11.03 -3.10
C TRP A 51 10.69 -11.03 -2.57
N GLY A 52 11.67 -10.84 -3.44
CA GLY A 52 13.05 -10.62 -3.02
C GLY A 52 13.20 -9.34 -2.17
N TRP A 53 12.57 -8.23 -2.54
CA TRP A 53 12.51 -7.02 -1.72
C TRP A 53 11.74 -7.25 -0.41
N ALA A 54 10.60 -7.93 -0.46
CA ALA A 54 9.82 -8.27 0.73
C ALA A 54 10.63 -9.10 1.73
N ALA A 55 11.33 -10.13 1.25
CA ALA A 55 12.22 -10.95 2.07
C ALA A 55 13.39 -10.14 2.64
N ARG A 56 14.00 -9.26 1.84
CA ARG A 56 15.08 -8.37 2.29
C ARG A 56 14.63 -7.43 3.42
N LEU A 57 13.43 -6.87 3.33
CA LEU A 57 12.87 -6.01 4.38
C LEU A 57 12.58 -6.81 5.66
N ALA A 58 12.13 -8.05 5.53
CA ALA A 58 11.83 -8.92 6.67
C ALA A 58 13.09 -9.48 7.34
N ALA A 59 14.22 -9.59 6.61
CA ALA A 59 15.43 -10.29 7.03
C ALA A 59 16.04 -9.81 8.36
N PRO A 60 16.20 -8.52 8.65
CA PRO A 60 16.72 -8.08 9.95
C PRO A 60 15.67 -8.11 11.06
N VAL A 61 14.37 -8.10 10.73
CA VAL A 61 13.28 -7.87 11.68
C VAL A 61 12.75 -9.17 12.26
N LEU A 62 12.26 -10.09 11.40
CA LEU A 62 11.52 -11.26 11.85
C LEU A 62 12.39 -12.27 12.59
N PRO A 63 13.65 -12.57 12.19
CA PRO A 63 14.52 -13.40 12.98
C PRO A 63 14.83 -12.81 14.37
N ALA A 64 15.13 -11.50 14.42
CA ALA A 64 15.42 -10.83 15.68
C ALA A 64 14.22 -10.87 16.66
N LEU A 65 13.00 -10.70 16.14
CA LEU A 65 11.76 -10.87 16.94
C LEU A 65 11.57 -12.30 17.41
N ALA A 66 11.71 -13.29 16.52
CA ALA A 66 11.56 -14.70 16.86
C ALA A 66 12.55 -15.16 17.94
N GLU A 67 13.75 -14.58 17.93
CA GLU A 67 14.80 -14.83 18.93
C GLU A 67 14.67 -13.94 20.18
N ARG A 68 13.63 -13.10 20.26
CA ARG A 68 13.39 -12.17 21.37
C ARG A 68 14.56 -11.19 21.61
N ARG A 69 15.15 -10.68 20.52
CA ARG A 69 16.33 -9.79 20.52
C ARG A 69 16.11 -8.47 19.75
N LEU A 70 14.90 -8.22 19.26
CA LEU A 70 14.65 -7.02 18.42
C LEU A 70 15.05 -5.74 19.13
N LYS A 71 14.67 -5.56 20.39
CA LYS A 71 15.02 -4.36 21.18
C LYS A 71 16.52 -4.21 21.39
N GLN A 72 17.26 -5.31 21.38
CA GLN A 72 18.70 -5.30 21.54
C GLN A 72 19.45 -4.90 20.27
N VAL A 73 18.94 -5.34 19.09
CA VAL A 73 19.71 -5.26 17.85
C VAL A 73 19.20 -4.18 16.87
N MET A 74 17.94 -3.76 16.99
CA MET A 74 17.36 -2.77 16.09
C MET A 74 17.93 -1.37 16.35
N PRO A 75 18.59 -0.73 15.36
CA PRO A 75 18.96 0.67 15.47
C PRO A 75 17.70 1.55 15.38
N ILE A 76 17.62 2.58 16.22
CA ILE A 76 16.51 3.52 16.19
C ILE A 76 17.03 4.87 15.70
N GLU A 77 16.93 5.08 14.39
CA GLU A 77 17.12 6.39 13.79
C GLU A 77 15.82 7.19 13.99
N SER A 78 15.91 8.45 14.38
CA SER A 78 14.78 9.36 14.56
C SER A 78 15.23 10.81 14.45
N HIS A 79 14.26 11.72 14.35
CA HIS A 79 14.54 13.16 14.39
C HIS A 79 15.27 13.53 15.70
N PRO A 80 16.32 14.36 15.69
CA PRO A 80 17.12 14.67 16.86
C PRO A 80 16.34 15.28 18.05
N ALA A 81 15.24 15.97 17.76
CA ALA A 81 14.34 16.54 18.79
C ALA A 81 13.46 15.50 19.49
N SER A 82 13.33 14.28 18.92
CA SER A 82 12.47 13.22 19.47
C SER A 82 13.26 12.33 20.43
N LYS A 83 12.75 12.14 21.64
CA LYS A 83 13.41 11.32 22.68
C LYS A 83 12.63 10.06 23.03
N ASP A 84 11.38 9.97 22.59
CA ASP A 84 10.41 8.93 22.96
C ASP A 84 10.29 7.82 21.90
N ARG A 85 10.96 7.94 20.75
CA ARG A 85 10.82 6.94 19.68
C ARG A 85 11.21 5.51 20.08
N PRO A 86 12.22 5.29 20.96
CA PRO A 86 12.51 3.94 21.45
C PRO A 86 11.33 3.24 22.13
N ASP A 87 10.38 3.96 22.70
CA ASP A 87 9.20 3.40 23.35
C ASP A 87 8.18 2.83 22.34
N TYR A 88 8.26 3.22 21.08
CA TYR A 88 7.24 2.91 20.05
C TYR A 88 7.77 2.15 18.84
N ALA A 89 9.01 2.37 18.43
CA ALA A 89 9.57 1.89 17.17
C ALA A 89 9.46 0.38 16.96
N HIS A 90 9.42 -0.40 18.02
CA HIS A 90 9.38 -1.87 17.96
C HIS A 90 7.96 -2.40 17.62
N LEU A 91 6.89 -1.79 18.15
CA LEU A 91 5.53 -2.10 17.72
C LEU A 91 5.29 -1.57 16.32
N GLU A 92 5.81 -0.39 16.02
CA GLU A 92 5.69 0.27 14.73
C GLU A 92 6.26 -0.59 13.59
N ILE A 93 7.49 -1.12 13.75
CA ILE A 93 8.11 -1.97 12.73
C ILE A 93 7.36 -3.28 12.54
N LEU A 94 6.95 -3.94 13.63
CA LEU A 94 6.19 -5.19 13.58
C LEU A 94 4.87 -4.99 12.82
N GLY A 95 4.07 -4.02 13.25
CA GLY A 95 2.75 -3.77 12.66
C GLY A 95 2.83 -3.40 11.17
N ARG A 96 3.71 -2.45 10.82
CA ARG A 96 3.82 -1.95 9.45
C ARG A 96 4.42 -2.98 8.49
N LEU A 97 5.49 -3.68 8.90
CA LEU A 97 6.06 -4.76 8.10
C LEU A 97 5.02 -5.82 7.79
N LEU A 98 4.35 -6.33 8.83
CA LEU A 98 3.39 -7.41 8.65
C LEU A 98 2.15 -6.96 7.88
N ALA A 99 1.63 -5.75 8.07
CA ALA A 99 0.46 -5.27 7.34
C ALA A 99 0.68 -5.24 5.82
N GLY A 100 1.90 -4.92 5.36
CA GLY A 100 2.22 -4.97 3.93
C GLY A 100 2.45 -6.39 3.40
N LEU A 101 3.05 -7.27 4.20
CA LEU A 101 3.37 -8.64 3.79
C LEU A 101 2.23 -9.65 4.00
N ALA A 102 1.27 -9.33 4.86
CA ALA A 102 0.21 -10.26 5.25
C ALA A 102 -0.55 -10.91 4.08
N PRO A 103 -0.94 -10.19 3.01
CA PRO A 103 -1.61 -10.83 1.88
C PRO A 103 -0.74 -11.87 1.16
N TRP A 104 0.56 -11.63 1.08
CA TRP A 104 1.51 -12.57 0.50
C TRP A 104 1.68 -13.81 1.38
N LEU A 105 1.87 -13.61 2.68
CA LEU A 105 1.99 -14.69 3.65
C LEU A 105 0.72 -15.55 3.73
N GLU A 106 -0.47 -14.94 3.53
CA GLU A 106 -1.76 -15.64 3.56
C GLU A 106 -1.92 -16.69 2.44
N LEU A 107 -1.14 -16.60 1.35
CA LEU A 107 -1.14 -17.62 0.31
C LEU A 107 -0.64 -18.99 0.82
N GLY A 108 0.19 -19.01 1.87
CA GLY A 108 0.80 -20.23 2.40
C GLY A 108 1.84 -20.85 1.48
N GLY A 109 2.32 -22.06 1.84
CA GLY A 109 3.28 -22.80 1.03
C GLY A 109 2.64 -23.48 -0.17
N ASP A 110 3.40 -23.53 -1.29
CA ASP A 110 3.00 -24.20 -2.52
C ASP A 110 4.12 -25.07 -3.13
N GLY A 111 5.19 -25.32 -2.36
CA GLY A 111 6.34 -26.11 -2.78
C GLY A 111 7.34 -25.39 -3.68
N THR A 112 7.04 -24.19 -4.16
CA THR A 112 7.97 -23.34 -4.93
C THR A 112 9.04 -22.71 -4.02
N ALA A 113 10.08 -22.11 -4.60
CA ALA A 113 11.05 -21.32 -3.83
C ALA A 113 10.39 -20.15 -3.09
N GLU A 114 9.48 -19.43 -3.76
CA GLU A 114 8.67 -18.39 -3.16
C GLU A 114 7.78 -18.91 -2.03
N GLY A 115 7.11 -20.06 -2.24
CA GLY A 115 6.25 -20.68 -1.23
C GLY A 115 7.01 -21.12 0.03
N ARG A 116 8.21 -21.68 -0.13
CA ARG A 116 9.08 -22.01 1.02
C ARG A 116 9.49 -20.76 1.80
N GLU A 117 9.79 -19.67 1.11
CA GLU A 117 10.13 -18.41 1.79
C GLU A 117 8.93 -17.82 2.52
N ARG A 118 7.71 -17.89 1.94
CA ARG A 118 6.47 -17.50 2.64
C ARG A 118 6.27 -18.28 3.93
N ASP A 119 6.39 -19.62 3.88
CA ASP A 119 6.24 -20.48 5.05
C ASP A 119 7.24 -20.13 6.15
N ARG A 120 8.51 -19.92 5.75
CA ARG A 120 9.58 -19.54 6.68
C ARG A 120 9.28 -18.19 7.34
N LEU A 121 8.92 -17.17 6.56
CA LEU A 121 8.62 -15.83 7.08
C LEU A 121 7.33 -15.81 7.91
N ALA A 122 6.30 -16.56 7.52
CA ALA A 122 5.07 -16.68 8.30
C ALA A 122 5.31 -17.33 9.66
N ALA A 123 6.17 -18.36 9.73
CA ALA A 123 6.57 -18.98 10.99
C ALA A 123 7.31 -17.97 11.89
N LEU A 124 8.30 -17.27 11.35
CA LEU A 124 9.02 -16.22 12.09
C LEU A 124 8.10 -15.08 12.54
N ALA A 125 7.14 -14.68 11.69
CA ALA A 125 6.15 -13.65 12.03
C ALA A 125 5.28 -14.07 13.22
N ARG A 126 4.80 -15.33 13.26
CA ARG A 126 4.04 -15.85 14.41
C ARG A 126 4.86 -15.84 15.69
N SER A 127 6.11 -16.32 15.64
CA SER A 127 7.02 -16.26 16.79
C SER A 127 7.30 -14.82 17.21
N GLY A 128 7.43 -13.90 16.24
CA GLY A 128 7.59 -12.46 16.50
C GLY A 128 6.36 -11.83 17.15
N ILE A 129 5.15 -12.18 16.71
CA ILE A 129 3.89 -11.74 17.34
C ILE A 129 3.83 -12.24 18.79
N GLU A 130 4.19 -13.52 19.04
CA GLU A 130 4.28 -14.06 20.40
C GLU A 130 5.28 -13.26 21.23
N ALA A 131 6.51 -13.06 20.75
CA ALA A 131 7.55 -12.33 21.47
C ALA A 131 7.13 -10.89 21.81
N ALA A 132 6.42 -10.23 20.89
CA ALA A 132 5.98 -8.85 21.05
C ALA A 132 4.77 -8.68 22.00
N THR A 133 3.96 -9.74 22.18
CA THR A 133 2.72 -9.68 22.97
C THR A 133 2.76 -10.47 24.27
N ASP A 134 3.77 -11.31 24.50
CA ASP A 134 4.01 -12.03 25.76
C ASP A 134 4.57 -11.07 26.81
N PRO A 135 3.82 -10.78 27.92
CA PRO A 135 4.30 -9.87 28.97
C PRO A 135 5.61 -10.31 29.64
N ALA A 136 5.98 -11.58 29.55
CA ALA A 136 7.25 -12.10 30.09
C ALA A 136 8.42 -11.99 29.09
N SER A 137 8.17 -11.58 27.85
CA SER A 137 9.19 -11.45 26.83
C SER A 137 10.04 -10.18 27.04
N PRO A 138 11.37 -10.23 26.83
CA PRO A 138 12.22 -9.04 26.79
C PRO A 138 11.81 -8.11 25.62
N ASP A 139 11.21 -8.64 24.57
CA ASP A 139 10.72 -7.90 23.41
C ASP A 139 9.24 -7.52 23.53
N TYR A 140 8.59 -7.69 24.71
CA TYR A 140 7.24 -7.19 24.91
C TYR A 140 7.13 -5.70 24.58
N VAL A 141 6.28 -5.34 23.61
CA VAL A 141 6.20 -3.98 23.09
C VAL A 141 5.11 -3.13 23.78
N ASN A 142 5.17 -1.83 23.57
CA ASN A 142 4.30 -0.88 24.23
C ASN A 142 2.93 -0.77 23.52
N PHE A 143 1.85 -1.20 24.19
CA PHE A 143 0.47 -1.10 23.69
C PHE A 143 -0.39 -0.02 24.39
N SER A 144 0.12 0.66 25.42
CA SER A 144 -0.76 1.46 26.26
C SER A 144 -0.19 2.75 26.81
N LYS A 145 1.14 2.98 26.72
CA LYS A 145 1.77 4.19 27.25
C LYS A 145 1.98 5.21 26.13
N GLY A 146 1.47 6.43 26.31
CA GLY A 146 1.51 7.48 25.29
C GLY A 146 0.37 7.35 24.27
N GLN A 147 0.45 8.10 23.17
CA GLN A 147 -0.57 8.12 22.13
C GLN A 147 -0.26 7.19 20.97
N GLN A 148 1.02 7.06 20.59
CA GLN A 148 1.50 6.34 19.42
C GLN A 148 1.07 4.86 19.35
N PRO A 149 0.94 4.11 20.46
CA PRO A 149 0.51 2.70 20.37
C PRO A 149 -0.84 2.47 19.71
N LEU A 150 -1.75 3.46 19.69
CA LEU A 150 -3.00 3.35 18.94
C LEU A 150 -2.74 3.21 17.44
N VAL A 151 -1.76 3.97 16.92
CA VAL A 151 -1.36 3.94 15.50
C VAL A 151 -0.75 2.58 15.16
N ASP A 152 0.23 2.16 15.93
CA ASP A 152 1.09 1.03 15.59
C ASP A 152 0.35 -0.32 15.79
N ALA A 153 -0.47 -0.41 16.83
CA ALA A 153 -1.34 -1.56 17.06
C ALA A 153 -2.41 -1.73 15.96
N ALA A 154 -2.86 -0.63 15.34
CA ALA A 154 -3.80 -0.69 14.23
C ALA A 154 -3.19 -1.38 12.99
N PHE A 155 -1.91 -1.15 12.71
CA PHE A 155 -1.23 -1.86 11.63
C PHE A 155 -1.04 -3.35 11.95
N LEU A 156 -0.77 -3.71 13.22
CA LEU A 156 -0.76 -5.12 13.63
C LEU A 156 -2.15 -5.75 13.45
N ALA A 157 -3.21 -5.09 13.89
CA ALA A 157 -4.59 -5.54 13.69
C ALA A 157 -4.93 -5.71 12.21
N GLN A 158 -4.50 -4.76 11.35
CA GLN A 158 -4.65 -4.83 9.91
C GLN A 158 -3.90 -6.03 9.29
N ALA A 159 -2.68 -6.33 9.77
CA ALA A 159 -1.94 -7.51 9.35
C ALA A 159 -2.70 -8.80 9.63
N LEU A 160 -3.23 -8.94 10.85
CA LEU A 160 -3.99 -10.12 11.27
C LEU A 160 -5.34 -10.23 10.53
N LEU A 161 -5.97 -9.10 10.20
CA LEU A 161 -7.18 -9.05 9.36
C LEU A 161 -6.89 -9.51 7.93
N ARG A 162 -5.73 -9.14 7.37
CA ARG A 162 -5.29 -9.49 6.02
C ARG A 162 -4.77 -10.93 5.89
N SER A 163 -4.35 -11.53 7.00
CA SER A 163 -3.84 -12.92 7.05
C SER A 163 -4.52 -13.73 8.16
N PRO A 164 -5.84 -14.00 7.99
CA PRO A 164 -6.65 -14.64 9.02
C PRO A 164 -6.30 -16.11 9.25
N ARG A 165 -5.72 -16.81 8.28
CA ARG A 165 -5.31 -18.21 8.43
C ARG A 165 -3.86 -18.33 8.89
N GLU A 166 -2.94 -17.69 8.15
CA GLU A 166 -1.51 -17.90 8.34
C GLU A 166 -0.95 -17.12 9.53
N LEU A 167 -1.39 -15.89 9.78
CA LEU A 167 -0.89 -15.09 10.91
C LEU A 167 -1.80 -15.18 12.15
N TRP A 168 -3.13 -15.21 11.99
CA TRP A 168 -4.03 -15.27 13.13
C TRP A 168 -4.40 -16.71 13.52
N GLY A 169 -4.92 -17.49 12.58
CA GLY A 169 -5.48 -18.81 12.84
C GLY A 169 -4.47 -19.85 13.28
N LYS A 170 -3.19 -19.68 12.90
CA LYS A 170 -2.09 -20.57 13.32
C LYS A 170 -1.35 -20.11 14.59
N LEU A 171 -1.80 -19.03 15.26
CA LEU A 171 -1.29 -18.67 16.58
C LEU A 171 -1.85 -19.64 17.63
N GLU A 172 -1.00 -20.01 18.58
CA GLU A 172 -1.45 -20.74 19.74
C GLU A 172 -2.52 -19.96 20.53
N PRO A 173 -3.53 -20.62 21.14
CA PRO A 173 -4.62 -19.94 21.86
C PRO A 173 -4.14 -18.93 22.91
N ARG A 174 -3.05 -19.23 23.61
CA ARG A 174 -2.42 -18.32 24.57
C ARG A 174 -1.93 -17.03 23.90
N VAL A 175 -1.29 -17.16 22.73
CA VAL A 175 -0.78 -16.02 21.97
C VAL A 175 -1.93 -15.18 21.43
N GLN A 176 -3.01 -15.80 20.95
CA GLN A 176 -4.21 -15.08 20.54
C GLN A 176 -4.80 -14.26 21.70
N GLN A 177 -4.84 -14.83 22.93
CA GLN A 177 -5.28 -14.09 24.12
C GLN A 177 -4.37 -12.91 24.43
N HIS A 178 -3.05 -13.07 24.32
CA HIS A 178 -2.11 -11.96 24.51
C HIS A 178 -2.32 -10.83 23.48
N VAL A 179 -2.48 -11.18 22.20
CA VAL A 179 -2.79 -10.22 21.13
C VAL A 179 -4.08 -9.46 21.44
N VAL A 180 -5.15 -10.17 21.79
CA VAL A 180 -6.44 -9.56 22.14
C VAL A 180 -6.31 -8.62 23.34
N ALA A 181 -5.64 -9.05 24.41
CA ALA A 181 -5.42 -8.20 25.58
C ALA A 181 -4.60 -6.95 25.25
N ALA A 182 -3.56 -7.08 24.42
CA ALA A 182 -2.73 -5.99 23.97
C ALA A 182 -3.52 -4.97 23.14
N LEU A 183 -4.35 -5.42 22.19
CA LEU A 183 -5.20 -4.56 21.38
C LEU A 183 -6.28 -3.85 22.20
N ILE A 184 -6.93 -4.54 23.14
CA ILE A 184 -7.89 -3.95 24.06
C ILE A 184 -7.23 -2.89 24.94
N ALA A 185 -5.97 -3.04 25.33
CA ALA A 185 -5.25 -2.04 26.13
C ALA A 185 -5.15 -0.68 25.43
N THR A 186 -5.21 -0.63 24.10
CA THR A 186 -5.22 0.64 23.33
C THR A 186 -6.52 1.43 23.48
N ARG A 187 -7.62 0.83 23.96
CA ARG A 187 -8.91 1.52 24.15
C ARG A 187 -8.83 2.74 25.10
N LYS A 188 -7.80 2.79 25.96
CA LYS A 188 -7.52 3.96 26.82
C LYS A 188 -7.07 5.19 26.03
N ILE A 189 -6.54 4.99 24.80
CA ILE A 189 -5.97 6.05 24.01
C ILE A 189 -7.09 6.70 23.20
N ARG A 190 -7.27 8.00 23.39
CA ARG A 190 -8.25 8.78 22.63
C ARG A 190 -7.71 9.12 21.25
N ALA A 191 -8.46 8.80 20.21
CA ALA A 191 -8.16 9.22 18.84
C ALA A 191 -8.46 10.71 18.64
N GLY A 192 -7.56 11.42 17.96
CA GLY A 192 -7.77 12.80 17.53
C GLY A 192 -8.85 12.94 16.45
N GLU A 193 -9.23 14.18 16.12
CA GLU A 193 -10.17 14.49 15.02
C GLU A 193 -9.44 14.51 13.66
N ASN A 194 -8.88 13.36 13.29
CA ASN A 194 -8.11 13.13 12.07
C ASN A 194 -8.13 11.63 11.71
N ASN A 195 -7.21 11.18 10.84
CA ASN A 195 -7.08 9.78 10.44
C ASN A 195 -6.94 8.80 11.63
N TRP A 196 -6.57 9.27 12.83
CA TRP A 196 -6.43 8.42 14.02
C TRP A 196 -7.73 7.72 14.42
N LYS A 197 -8.88 8.26 14.03
CA LYS A 197 -10.18 7.58 14.20
C LYS A 197 -10.19 6.23 13.48
N LEU A 198 -9.53 6.11 12.31
CA LEU A 198 -9.45 4.85 11.60
C LEU A 198 -8.50 3.84 12.23
N PHE A 199 -7.49 4.28 12.98
CA PHE A 199 -6.70 3.34 13.78
C PHE A 199 -7.55 2.67 14.86
N ALA A 200 -8.37 3.44 15.58
CA ALA A 200 -9.31 2.88 16.53
C ALA A 200 -10.31 1.92 15.83
N THR A 201 -10.86 2.34 14.68
CA THR A 201 -11.75 1.51 13.86
C THR A 201 -11.09 0.20 13.45
N ALA A 202 -9.85 0.21 12.92
CA ALA A 202 -9.16 -0.99 12.44
C ALA A 202 -8.94 -2.02 13.56
N ILE A 203 -8.61 -1.57 14.76
CA ILE A 203 -8.46 -2.44 15.92
C ILE A 203 -9.80 -3.10 16.28
N GLU A 204 -10.89 -2.34 16.36
CA GLU A 204 -12.21 -2.88 16.70
C GLU A 204 -12.76 -3.81 15.61
N VAL A 205 -12.49 -3.53 14.34
CA VAL A 205 -12.82 -4.41 13.21
C VAL A 205 -12.11 -5.76 13.34
N PHE A 206 -10.83 -5.77 13.69
CA PHE A 206 -10.11 -7.02 13.92
C PHE A 206 -10.67 -7.77 15.13
N LEU A 207 -10.88 -7.11 16.28
CA LEU A 207 -11.45 -7.73 17.49
C LEU A 207 -12.82 -8.36 17.20
N HIS A 208 -13.64 -7.68 16.39
CA HIS A 208 -14.92 -8.24 15.92
C HIS A 208 -14.73 -9.52 15.10
N ARG A 209 -13.81 -9.52 14.12
CA ARG A 209 -13.50 -10.69 13.27
C ARG A 209 -12.88 -11.84 14.07
N ALA A 210 -12.17 -11.55 15.15
CA ALA A 210 -11.61 -12.54 16.06
C ALA A 210 -12.65 -13.13 17.03
N GLY A 211 -13.92 -12.74 16.94
CA GLY A 211 -14.98 -13.22 17.82
C GLY A 211 -14.94 -12.62 19.23
N VAL A 212 -14.21 -11.51 19.41
CA VAL A 212 -14.12 -10.77 20.67
C VAL A 212 -15.10 -9.60 20.64
N GLY A 213 -15.64 -9.21 21.78
CA GLY A 213 -16.54 -8.05 21.84
C GLY A 213 -15.85 -6.77 21.35
N ARG A 214 -16.51 -6.05 20.46
CA ARG A 214 -16.07 -4.75 19.89
C ARG A 214 -16.67 -3.57 20.61
N ASP A 215 -16.00 -2.41 20.55
CA ASP A 215 -16.53 -1.12 20.92
C ASP A 215 -17.15 -0.42 19.69
N ASP A 216 -18.48 -0.45 19.57
CA ASP A 216 -19.21 0.11 18.44
C ASP A 216 -18.99 1.61 18.28
N ALA A 217 -18.86 2.36 19.39
CA ALA A 217 -18.62 3.78 19.31
C ALA A 217 -17.28 4.08 18.63
N ARG A 218 -16.22 3.37 19.01
CA ARG A 218 -14.89 3.49 18.40
C ARG A 218 -14.87 3.01 16.94
N LEU A 219 -15.52 1.89 16.66
CA LEU A 219 -15.57 1.32 15.32
C LEU A 219 -16.27 2.25 14.34
N PHE A 220 -17.49 2.66 14.64
CA PHE A 220 -18.30 3.42 13.70
C PHE A 220 -17.98 4.91 13.67
N GLU A 221 -17.33 5.48 14.70
CA GLU A 221 -16.93 6.89 14.68
C GLU A 221 -15.97 7.19 13.52
N GLY A 222 -14.94 6.36 13.33
CA GLY A 222 -14.00 6.56 12.21
C GLY A 222 -14.68 6.47 10.86
N ILE A 223 -15.60 5.50 10.67
CA ILE A 223 -16.36 5.35 9.43
C ILE A 223 -17.25 6.58 9.17
N ARG A 224 -18.01 7.04 10.18
CA ARG A 224 -18.89 8.22 10.06
C ARG A 224 -18.11 9.49 9.75
N ARG A 225 -17.02 9.74 10.49
CA ARG A 225 -16.19 10.93 10.28
C ARG A 225 -15.57 10.97 8.88
N HIS A 226 -15.07 9.87 8.36
CA HIS A 226 -14.50 9.86 7.00
C HIS A 226 -15.59 9.94 5.92
N ARG A 227 -16.83 9.54 6.20
CA ARG A 227 -17.95 9.86 5.31
C ARG A 227 -18.20 11.39 5.23
N GLU A 228 -18.09 12.09 6.35
CA GLU A 228 -18.26 13.55 6.44
C GLU A 228 -17.07 14.32 5.84
N TRP A 229 -15.84 13.80 6.00
CA TRP A 229 -14.59 14.44 5.53
C TRP A 229 -14.24 14.13 4.09
N TYR A 230 -15.17 13.61 3.31
CA TYR A 230 -14.97 13.42 1.88
C TYR A 230 -14.99 14.76 1.13
N LEU A 231 -13.91 15.06 0.39
CA LEU A 231 -13.71 16.34 -0.29
C LEU A 231 -14.09 16.32 -1.77
N GLY A 232 -14.23 15.13 -2.36
CA GLY A 232 -14.53 14.96 -3.78
C GLY A 232 -13.39 14.29 -4.54
N ASP A 233 -13.67 13.85 -5.76
CA ASP A 233 -12.71 13.23 -6.70
C ASP A 233 -11.82 12.13 -6.10
N GLY A 234 -12.40 11.27 -5.26
CA GLY A 234 -11.67 10.21 -4.59
C GLY A 234 -10.82 10.65 -3.39
N PHE A 235 -10.88 11.91 -2.96
CA PHE A 235 -10.03 12.46 -1.90
C PHE A 235 -10.79 12.68 -0.60
N TYR A 236 -10.18 12.27 0.52
CA TYR A 236 -10.66 12.54 1.87
C TYR A 236 -9.74 13.54 2.58
N GLY A 237 -10.31 14.39 3.39
CA GLY A 237 -9.56 15.19 4.36
C GLY A 237 -8.96 14.33 5.47
N ASP A 238 -7.87 14.80 6.05
CA ASP A 238 -7.33 14.26 7.29
C ASP A 238 -7.90 15.06 8.46
N GLY A 239 -9.10 14.69 8.88
CA GLY A 239 -10.01 15.53 9.63
C GLY A 239 -10.82 16.44 8.70
N PRO A 240 -11.36 17.57 9.19
CA PRO A 240 -12.17 18.49 8.38
C PRO A 240 -11.35 19.29 7.36
N GLY A 241 -10.01 19.32 7.49
CA GLY A 241 -9.11 20.09 6.64
C GLY A 241 -8.55 19.26 5.46
N PHE A 242 -8.24 19.97 4.38
CA PHE A 242 -7.51 19.40 3.25
C PHE A 242 -6.00 19.44 3.54
N HIS A 243 -5.32 18.31 3.25
CA HIS A 243 -3.88 18.22 3.27
C HIS A 243 -3.40 17.57 1.98
N TRP A 244 -2.50 18.25 1.26
CA TRP A 244 -1.89 17.67 0.07
C TRP A 244 -0.74 16.75 0.48
N ASP A 245 -1.08 15.50 0.80
CA ASP A 245 -0.15 14.44 1.19
C ASP A 245 -0.68 13.06 0.77
N TYR A 246 0.04 12.00 1.15
CA TYR A 246 -0.33 10.63 0.80
C TYR A 246 -1.12 9.89 1.91
N TYR A 247 -1.71 10.59 2.89
CA TYR A 247 -2.47 9.90 3.95
C TYR A 247 -3.73 9.21 3.44
N ASN A 248 -4.26 9.62 2.29
CA ASN A 248 -5.28 8.84 1.59
C ASN A 248 -4.80 7.44 1.21
N SER A 249 -3.51 7.25 0.95
CA SER A 249 -2.88 5.94 0.70
C SER A 249 -2.40 5.27 1.98
N TYR A 250 -1.70 6.00 2.86
CA TYR A 250 -1.07 5.39 4.03
C TYR A 250 -2.08 4.80 5.01
N VAL A 251 -3.26 5.43 5.15
CA VAL A 251 -4.23 5.13 6.21
C VAL A 251 -5.66 5.16 5.71
N ILE A 252 -6.12 6.30 5.14
CA ILE A 252 -7.54 6.63 5.10
C ILE A 252 -8.31 5.63 4.24
N GLN A 253 -7.99 5.51 2.96
CA GLN A 253 -8.73 4.65 2.06
C GLN A 253 -8.55 3.16 2.38
N PRO A 254 -7.32 2.65 2.64
CA PRO A 254 -7.15 1.24 2.96
C PRO A 254 -7.94 0.80 4.19
N MET A 255 -7.80 1.51 5.31
CA MET A 255 -8.48 1.12 6.55
C MET A 255 -9.99 1.31 6.47
N LEU A 256 -10.46 2.38 5.79
CA LEU A 256 -11.88 2.61 5.59
C LEU A 256 -12.54 1.52 4.74
N VAL A 257 -11.91 1.14 3.62
CA VAL A 257 -12.44 0.08 2.75
C VAL A 257 -12.44 -1.27 3.48
N GLU A 258 -11.36 -1.62 4.19
CA GLU A 258 -11.27 -2.87 4.94
C GLU A 258 -12.28 -2.92 6.09
N ALA A 259 -12.50 -1.80 6.79
CA ALA A 259 -13.54 -1.73 7.81
C ALA A 259 -14.93 -1.97 7.22
N LEU A 260 -15.25 -1.28 6.12
CA LEU A 260 -16.54 -1.42 5.44
C LEU A 260 -16.72 -2.81 4.78
N ASP A 261 -15.64 -3.47 4.39
CA ASP A 261 -15.70 -4.85 3.91
C ASP A 261 -16.14 -5.84 5.02
N VAL A 262 -15.85 -5.52 6.28
CA VAL A 262 -16.24 -6.34 7.42
C VAL A 262 -17.67 -6.02 7.89
N VAL A 263 -18.01 -4.74 8.05
CA VAL A 263 -19.29 -4.33 8.65
C VAL A 263 -20.36 -3.91 7.65
N GLY A 264 -20.03 -3.91 6.35
CA GLY A 264 -20.92 -3.38 5.30
C GLY A 264 -22.25 -4.09 5.15
N ASP A 265 -22.36 -5.33 5.62
CA ASP A 265 -23.60 -6.11 5.56
C ASP A 265 -24.44 -6.01 6.84
N GLU A 266 -23.97 -5.29 7.86
CA GLU A 266 -24.71 -5.12 9.13
C GLU A 266 -25.87 -4.11 9.01
N ALA A 267 -25.78 -3.14 8.08
CA ALA A 267 -26.85 -2.19 7.79
C ALA A 267 -26.75 -1.68 6.35
N ALA A 268 -27.90 -1.36 5.75
CA ALA A 268 -27.98 -0.88 4.36
C ALA A 268 -27.15 0.38 4.10
N GLU A 269 -27.04 1.28 5.09
CA GLU A 269 -26.21 2.49 4.95
C GLU A 269 -24.71 2.17 4.83
N TRP A 270 -24.21 1.15 5.53
CA TRP A 270 -22.81 0.72 5.46
C TRP A 270 -22.52 0.01 4.14
N GLY A 271 -23.46 -0.80 3.62
CA GLY A 271 -23.35 -1.41 2.30
C GLY A 271 -23.28 -0.37 1.19
N THR A 272 -24.13 0.65 1.26
CA THR A 272 -24.11 1.79 0.33
C THR A 272 -22.78 2.56 0.43
N PHE A 273 -22.29 2.79 1.64
CA PHE A 273 -21.02 3.50 1.82
C PHE A 273 -19.81 2.66 1.40
N ARG A 274 -19.84 1.33 1.60
CA ARG A 274 -18.82 0.40 1.08
C ARG A 274 -18.64 0.53 -0.44
N ALA A 275 -19.75 0.55 -1.18
CA ALA A 275 -19.70 0.73 -2.63
C ALA A 275 -19.05 2.05 -3.03
N LYS A 276 -19.44 3.16 -2.37
CA LYS A 276 -18.83 4.48 -2.60
C LYS A 276 -17.35 4.53 -2.21
N ALA A 277 -16.96 3.92 -1.09
CA ALA A 277 -15.56 3.91 -0.67
C ALA A 277 -14.68 3.15 -1.66
N ARG A 278 -15.16 2.03 -2.21
CA ARG A 278 -14.46 1.28 -3.27
C ARG A 278 -14.34 2.09 -4.55
N GLU A 279 -15.41 2.77 -5.00
CA GLU A 279 -15.38 3.67 -6.16
C GLU A 279 -14.36 4.80 -5.99
N ARG A 280 -14.27 5.39 -4.79
CA ARG A 280 -13.30 6.43 -4.45
C ARG A 280 -11.85 5.91 -4.45
N LEU A 281 -11.63 4.69 -3.93
CA LEU A 281 -10.33 4.02 -4.02
C LEU A 281 -9.93 3.75 -5.48
N THR A 282 -10.87 3.30 -6.32
CA THR A 282 -10.67 3.12 -7.76
C THR A 282 -10.21 4.42 -8.42
N ARG A 283 -10.89 5.54 -8.12
CA ARG A 283 -10.49 6.86 -8.63
C ARG A 283 -9.10 7.29 -8.14
N TRP A 284 -8.83 7.09 -6.85
CA TRP A 284 -7.52 7.41 -6.29
C TRP A 284 -6.39 6.59 -6.94
N ALA A 285 -6.64 5.33 -7.23
CA ALA A 285 -5.69 4.46 -7.95
C ALA A 285 -5.41 4.99 -9.37
N ALA A 286 -6.42 5.49 -10.10
CA ALA A 286 -6.23 6.12 -11.39
C ALA A 286 -5.32 7.35 -11.32
N ILE A 287 -5.52 8.18 -10.30
CA ILE A 287 -4.66 9.36 -10.07
C ILE A 287 -3.24 8.92 -9.75
N GLN A 288 -3.07 7.93 -8.87
CA GLN A 288 -1.75 7.46 -8.46
C GLN A 288 -0.94 6.85 -9.62
N GLU A 289 -1.56 6.08 -10.50
CA GLU A 289 -0.87 5.52 -11.67
C GLU A 289 -0.32 6.65 -12.57
N ARG A 290 -1.09 7.73 -12.76
CA ARG A 290 -0.69 8.90 -13.55
C ARG A 290 0.41 9.74 -12.91
N LEU A 291 0.58 9.69 -11.59
CA LEU A 291 1.62 10.42 -10.87
C LEU A 291 3.01 9.77 -10.99
N VAL A 292 3.10 8.52 -11.44
CA VAL A 292 4.37 7.80 -11.53
C VAL A 292 5.06 8.09 -12.86
N ALA A 293 6.23 8.73 -12.78
CA ALA A 293 7.09 8.97 -13.93
C ALA A 293 7.83 7.68 -14.37
N PRO A 294 8.37 7.63 -15.61
CA PRO A 294 9.06 6.44 -16.14
C PRO A 294 10.27 5.98 -15.32
N ASP A 295 10.94 6.89 -14.62
CA ASP A 295 12.07 6.60 -13.74
C ASP A 295 11.65 6.14 -12.34
N GLY A 296 10.34 5.99 -12.08
CA GLY A 296 9.77 5.62 -10.79
C GLY A 296 9.67 6.75 -9.78
N SER A 297 9.99 7.97 -10.16
CA SER A 297 9.72 9.13 -9.33
C SER A 297 8.22 9.48 -9.31
N PHE A 298 7.79 10.09 -8.22
CA PHE A 298 6.45 10.63 -8.02
C PHE A 298 6.55 11.92 -7.21
N PRO A 299 5.53 12.79 -7.16
CA PRO A 299 5.61 14.05 -6.45
C PRO A 299 6.05 13.89 -5.01
N ALA A 300 7.23 14.40 -4.66
CA ALA A 300 7.79 14.35 -3.30
C ALA A 300 7.18 15.49 -2.47
N LEU A 301 5.94 15.33 -2.04
CA LEU A 301 5.16 16.34 -1.34
C LEU A 301 4.47 15.77 -0.09
N GLY A 302 4.12 16.67 0.81
CA GLY A 302 3.44 16.34 2.04
C GLY A 302 4.34 15.70 3.10
N ARG A 303 3.75 15.44 4.23
CA ARG A 303 4.41 14.79 5.39
C ARG A 303 4.56 13.29 5.18
N SER A 304 5.46 12.69 5.96
CA SER A 304 5.70 11.23 6.00
C SER A 304 6.18 10.64 4.66
N ILE A 305 6.83 11.45 3.83
CA ILE A 305 7.31 10.98 2.54
C ILE A 305 8.42 9.90 2.67
N ALA A 306 9.03 9.80 3.86
CA ALA A 306 9.95 8.73 4.22
C ALA A 306 9.33 7.32 4.23
N TYR A 307 8.00 7.20 4.13
CA TYR A 307 7.31 5.92 3.93
C TYR A 307 7.46 5.37 2.49
N ARG A 308 8.19 6.07 1.62
CA ARG A 308 8.63 5.61 0.30
C ARG A 308 7.46 5.09 -0.57
N ALA A 309 7.63 3.87 -1.11
CA ALA A 309 6.63 3.19 -1.94
C ALA A 309 5.26 3.01 -1.25
N GLY A 310 5.18 3.12 0.08
CA GLY A 310 3.91 3.14 0.81
C GLY A 310 2.95 4.25 0.36
N ALA A 311 3.48 5.34 -0.23
CA ALA A 311 2.67 6.39 -0.86
C ALA A 311 1.72 5.86 -1.94
N LEU A 312 2.05 4.74 -2.58
CA LEU A 312 1.27 4.10 -3.63
C LEU A 312 0.38 2.95 -3.10
N GLN A 313 0.16 2.84 -1.79
CA GLN A 313 -0.69 1.79 -1.22
C GLN A 313 -2.10 1.80 -1.83
N GLY A 314 -2.66 2.96 -2.18
CA GLY A 314 -3.97 3.04 -2.83
C GLY A 314 -4.01 2.27 -4.15
N LEU A 315 -3.02 2.47 -5.02
CA LEU A 315 -2.86 1.73 -6.27
C LEU A 315 -2.61 0.24 -6.02
N ALA A 316 -1.72 -0.09 -5.08
CA ALA A 316 -1.40 -1.47 -4.72
C ALA A 316 -2.63 -2.22 -4.17
N MET A 317 -3.43 -1.56 -3.31
CA MET A 317 -4.66 -2.13 -2.78
C MET A 317 -5.73 -2.31 -3.85
N ALA A 318 -5.91 -1.32 -4.74
CA ALA A 318 -6.84 -1.44 -5.85
C ALA A 318 -6.47 -2.60 -6.79
N ALA A 319 -5.17 -2.80 -7.07
CA ALA A 319 -4.69 -3.94 -7.83
C ALA A 319 -4.98 -5.27 -7.11
N TRP A 320 -4.61 -5.38 -5.84
CA TRP A 320 -4.82 -6.59 -5.04
C TRP A 320 -6.31 -6.95 -4.89
N ARG A 321 -7.19 -5.95 -4.77
CA ARG A 321 -8.63 -6.14 -4.59
C ARG A 321 -9.42 -6.21 -5.91
N HIS A 322 -8.75 -6.21 -7.08
CA HIS A 322 -9.39 -6.12 -8.40
C HIS A 322 -10.34 -4.91 -8.53
N LEU A 323 -9.92 -3.78 -7.98
CA LEU A 323 -10.64 -2.49 -8.00
C LEU A 323 -9.91 -1.45 -8.88
N LEU A 324 -9.07 -1.90 -9.81
CA LEU A 324 -8.44 -0.97 -10.76
C LEU A 324 -9.50 -0.36 -11.67
N PRO A 325 -9.35 0.92 -12.08
CA PRO A 325 -10.25 1.53 -13.06
C PRO A 325 -10.07 0.87 -14.43
N ALA A 326 -11.10 0.93 -15.26
CA ALA A 326 -11.09 0.25 -16.57
C ALA A 326 -9.97 0.73 -17.50
N GLU A 327 -9.52 1.98 -17.34
CA GLU A 327 -8.43 2.58 -18.12
C GLU A 327 -7.03 2.18 -17.66
N VAL A 328 -6.89 1.56 -16.49
CA VAL A 328 -5.60 1.10 -15.94
C VAL A 328 -5.58 -0.41 -15.89
N SER A 329 -4.86 -1.04 -16.80
CA SER A 329 -4.71 -2.49 -16.78
C SER A 329 -3.87 -2.97 -15.57
N PRO A 330 -4.05 -4.21 -15.12
CA PRO A 330 -3.21 -4.80 -14.08
C PRO A 330 -1.71 -4.68 -14.38
N ALA A 331 -1.30 -4.84 -15.64
CA ALA A 331 0.10 -4.68 -16.06
C ALA A 331 0.60 -3.24 -15.94
N GLN A 332 -0.24 -2.23 -16.20
CA GLN A 332 0.14 -0.83 -15.99
C GLN A 332 0.39 -0.54 -14.50
N ALA A 333 -0.52 -1.00 -13.64
CA ALA A 333 -0.36 -0.85 -12.19
C ALA A 333 0.92 -1.57 -11.70
N ARG A 334 1.21 -2.79 -12.19
CA ARG A 334 2.45 -3.51 -11.88
C ARG A 334 3.68 -2.71 -12.28
N VAL A 335 3.74 -2.23 -13.52
CA VAL A 335 4.89 -1.45 -14.03
C VAL A 335 5.11 -0.19 -13.20
N ALA A 336 4.05 0.56 -12.89
CA ALA A 336 4.14 1.76 -12.05
C ALA A 336 4.69 1.45 -10.66
N LEU A 337 4.11 0.45 -9.98
CA LEU A 337 4.54 0.03 -8.64
C LEU A 337 5.98 -0.52 -8.64
N SER A 338 6.37 -1.36 -9.61
CA SER A 338 7.73 -1.90 -9.74
C SER A 338 8.76 -0.79 -9.82
N ARG A 339 8.49 0.23 -10.62
CA ARG A 339 9.40 1.38 -10.78
C ARG A 339 9.57 2.16 -9.46
N VAL A 340 8.47 2.43 -8.75
CA VAL A 340 8.53 3.14 -7.46
C VAL A 340 9.27 2.32 -6.41
N ILE A 341 8.99 1.01 -6.32
CA ILE A 341 9.70 0.10 -5.43
C ILE A 341 11.20 0.14 -5.72
N GLN A 342 11.59 -0.06 -6.98
CA GLN A 342 13.00 -0.03 -7.39
C GLN A 342 13.65 1.32 -7.14
N ARG A 343 12.98 2.42 -7.44
CA ARG A 343 13.50 3.79 -7.26
C ARG A 343 13.75 4.11 -5.80
N THR A 344 12.84 3.73 -4.91
CA THR A 344 12.90 4.11 -3.50
C THR A 344 13.71 3.14 -2.64
N LEU A 345 13.65 1.82 -2.92
CA LEU A 345 14.37 0.81 -2.16
C LEU A 345 15.76 0.50 -2.74
N GLY A 346 15.92 0.62 -4.06
CA GLY A 346 17.21 0.39 -4.75
C GLY A 346 18.21 1.55 -4.67
N ALA A 347 17.78 2.71 -4.16
CA ALA A 347 18.67 3.87 -4.06
C ALA A 347 19.84 3.62 -3.07
N PRO A 348 21.09 4.01 -3.40
CA PRO A 348 22.22 3.86 -2.53
C PRO A 348 22.02 4.51 -1.15
N GLY A 349 22.39 3.81 -0.08
CA GLY A 349 22.25 4.31 1.30
C GLY A 349 20.86 4.14 1.92
N THR A 350 19.89 3.54 1.21
CA THR A 350 18.54 3.24 1.75
C THR A 350 18.61 2.28 2.94
N PHE A 351 19.57 1.37 2.93
CA PHE A 351 19.81 0.41 4.01
C PHE A 351 21.16 0.69 4.66
N ASP A 352 21.27 0.41 5.95
CA ASP A 352 22.55 0.33 6.64
C ASP A 352 23.29 -0.98 6.33
N ALA A 353 24.47 -1.17 6.93
CA ALA A 353 25.31 -2.35 6.71
C ALA A 353 24.67 -3.64 7.26
N GLN A 354 23.72 -3.55 8.18
CA GLN A 354 22.99 -4.67 8.79
C GLN A 354 21.65 -4.94 8.09
N GLY A 355 21.28 -4.13 7.10
CA GLY A 355 20.04 -4.28 6.32
C GLY A 355 18.83 -3.54 6.87
N TRP A 356 18.97 -2.70 7.90
CA TRP A 356 17.89 -1.86 8.40
C TRP A 356 17.63 -0.66 7.49
N LEU A 357 16.35 -0.30 7.33
CA LEU A 357 16.00 0.92 6.61
C LEU A 357 16.47 2.17 7.34
N ARG A 358 16.96 3.14 6.56
CA ARG A 358 17.34 4.48 7.02
C ARG A 358 16.32 5.52 6.57
N ILE A 359 16.19 6.62 7.32
CA ILE A 359 15.22 7.70 6.99
C ILE A 359 15.55 8.30 5.62
N GLY A 360 14.54 8.45 4.77
CA GLY A 360 14.62 9.06 3.45
C GLY A 360 13.59 8.52 2.47
N LEU A 361 13.44 9.18 1.34
CA LEU A 361 12.60 8.76 0.21
C LEU A 361 13.42 7.89 -0.77
N ALA A 362 14.59 8.36 -1.17
CA ALA A 362 15.50 7.66 -2.08
C ALA A 362 16.92 7.78 -1.52
N GLY A 363 17.39 6.76 -0.82
CA GLY A 363 18.64 6.77 -0.05
C GLY A 363 18.46 7.23 1.40
N HIS A 364 19.54 7.74 2.01
CA HIS A 364 19.54 8.26 3.37
C HIS A 364 19.38 9.78 3.37
N GLN A 365 18.24 10.26 3.85
CA GLN A 365 17.84 11.66 3.84
C GLN A 365 17.18 12.00 5.20
N PRO A 366 17.95 12.08 6.31
CA PRO A 366 17.40 12.23 7.66
C PRO A 366 16.56 13.50 7.85
N GLY A 367 16.81 14.55 7.05
CA GLY A 367 16.00 15.78 7.06
C GLY A 367 14.56 15.62 6.59
N LEU A 368 14.21 14.47 5.97
CA LEU A 368 12.84 14.16 5.60
C LEU A 368 12.04 13.45 6.72
N GLY A 369 12.69 13.20 7.87
CA GLY A 369 12.01 12.59 9.02
C GLY A 369 11.40 13.66 9.92
N GLU A 370 10.08 13.70 10.01
CA GLU A 370 9.38 14.48 11.03
C GLU A 370 9.64 13.91 12.44
N THR A 371 9.28 14.66 13.47
CA THR A 371 9.55 14.29 14.87
C THR A 371 8.93 12.96 15.31
N TYR A 372 7.90 12.49 14.61
CA TYR A 372 7.26 11.19 14.89
C TYR A 372 7.83 10.02 14.09
N ILE A 373 8.72 10.27 13.11
CA ILE A 373 9.33 9.24 12.28
C ILE A 373 10.47 8.54 13.06
N SER A 374 10.48 7.21 12.96
CA SER A 374 11.56 6.35 13.45
C SER A 374 11.92 5.29 12.40
N THR A 375 12.96 4.50 12.67
CA THR A 375 13.28 3.31 11.84
C THR A 375 12.05 2.43 11.61
N GLY A 376 11.21 2.24 12.64
CA GLY A 376 9.97 1.44 12.53
C GLY A 376 8.99 2.00 11.51
N SER A 377 8.89 3.33 11.45
CA SER A 377 7.98 4.04 10.53
C SER A 377 8.22 3.71 9.07
N LEU A 378 9.46 3.50 8.69
CA LEU A 378 9.90 3.32 7.30
C LEU A 378 9.35 2.04 6.66
N TYR A 379 9.00 1.05 7.48
CA TYR A 379 8.48 -0.23 7.03
C TYR A 379 7.04 -0.14 6.48
N LEU A 380 6.41 1.04 6.54
CA LEU A 380 5.17 1.29 5.80
C LEU A 380 5.36 1.17 4.27
N CYS A 381 6.60 1.26 3.78
CA CYS A 381 6.92 0.99 2.37
C CYS A 381 6.45 -0.39 1.89
N THR A 382 6.30 -1.36 2.81
CA THR A 382 5.80 -2.72 2.48
C THR A 382 4.38 -2.73 1.95
N MET A 383 3.61 -1.69 2.17
CA MET A 383 2.24 -1.58 1.64
C MET A 383 2.17 -1.58 0.10
N ALA A 384 3.28 -1.26 -0.59
CA ALA A 384 3.36 -1.40 -2.04
C ALA A 384 3.33 -2.87 -2.50
N PHE A 385 3.63 -3.82 -1.62
CA PHE A 385 3.71 -5.25 -1.94
C PHE A 385 2.37 -6.01 -1.79
N LEU A 386 1.26 -5.34 -1.48
CA LEU A 386 -0.06 -5.98 -1.36
C LEU A 386 -0.41 -6.90 -2.55
N PRO A 387 -0.06 -6.56 -3.82
CA PRO A 387 -0.31 -7.44 -4.97
C PRO A 387 0.45 -8.76 -4.94
N LEU A 388 1.47 -8.96 -4.11
CA LEU A 388 2.07 -10.30 -3.90
C LEU A 388 1.05 -11.30 -3.34
N GLY A 389 -0.02 -10.82 -2.69
CA GLY A 389 -1.16 -11.64 -2.26
C GLY A 389 -2.04 -12.17 -3.39
N LEU A 390 -1.80 -11.77 -4.65
CA LEU A 390 -2.44 -12.37 -5.81
C LEU A 390 -1.68 -13.66 -6.20
N PRO A 391 -2.37 -14.71 -6.69
CA PRO A 391 -1.69 -15.89 -7.19
C PRO A 391 -0.80 -15.54 -8.39
N ALA A 392 0.27 -16.33 -8.60
CA ALA A 392 1.20 -16.10 -9.71
C ALA A 392 0.53 -16.17 -11.10
N THR A 393 -0.62 -16.81 -11.20
CA THR A 393 -1.44 -16.92 -12.41
C THR A 393 -2.35 -15.72 -12.66
N ASP A 394 -2.42 -14.76 -11.73
CA ASP A 394 -3.26 -13.57 -11.86
C ASP A 394 -2.80 -12.70 -13.04
N PRO A 395 -3.74 -12.03 -13.76
CA PRO A 395 -3.40 -11.10 -14.84
C PRO A 395 -2.42 -9.99 -14.42
N PHE A 396 -2.38 -9.62 -13.16
CA PHE A 396 -1.39 -8.68 -12.63
C PHE A 396 0.04 -9.17 -12.90
N TRP A 397 0.29 -10.49 -12.80
CA TRP A 397 1.60 -11.09 -12.99
C TRP A 397 1.80 -11.65 -14.40
N THR A 398 0.75 -12.18 -15.05
CA THR A 398 0.87 -12.89 -16.31
C THR A 398 0.76 -12.01 -17.54
N ALA A 399 0.11 -10.84 -17.44
CA ALA A 399 0.01 -9.93 -18.56
C ALA A 399 1.38 -9.32 -18.91
N PRO A 400 1.72 -9.17 -20.22
CA PRO A 400 2.95 -8.53 -20.63
C PRO A 400 3.04 -7.09 -20.12
N ALA A 401 4.27 -6.63 -19.86
CA ALA A 401 4.50 -5.24 -19.45
C ALA A 401 4.02 -4.27 -20.53
N VAL A 402 3.38 -3.19 -20.10
CA VAL A 402 2.83 -2.16 -21.00
C VAL A 402 3.22 -0.78 -20.50
N ARG A 403 3.20 0.20 -21.40
CA ARG A 403 3.44 1.61 -21.03
C ARG A 403 2.37 2.11 -20.06
N THR A 404 2.80 2.90 -19.07
CA THR A 404 1.90 3.60 -18.15
C THR A 404 1.13 4.71 -18.86
N THR A 405 0.08 5.22 -18.25
CA THR A 405 -0.70 6.37 -18.78
C THR A 405 0.21 7.59 -18.99
N TRP A 406 1.14 7.83 -18.07
CA TRP A 406 2.13 8.90 -18.19
C TRP A 406 2.95 8.75 -19.48
N GLU A 407 3.53 7.58 -19.73
CA GLU A 407 4.34 7.33 -20.93
C GLU A 407 3.54 7.46 -22.23
N LYS A 408 2.32 6.97 -22.24
CA LYS A 408 1.43 7.05 -23.40
C LYS A 408 1.15 8.51 -23.77
N ILE A 409 0.75 9.32 -22.79
CA ILE A 409 0.43 10.74 -23.02
C ILE A 409 1.65 11.51 -23.48
N TRP A 410 2.78 11.37 -22.80
CA TRP A 410 4.00 12.10 -23.12
C TRP A 410 4.67 11.65 -24.43
N SER A 411 4.34 10.44 -24.93
CA SER A 411 4.74 10.01 -26.27
C SER A 411 3.79 10.45 -27.39
N GLY A 412 2.77 11.24 -27.09
CA GLY A 412 1.80 11.76 -28.05
C GLY A 412 0.65 10.82 -28.40
N GLU A 413 0.44 9.74 -27.63
CA GLU A 413 -0.68 8.83 -27.84
C GLU A 413 -2.01 9.53 -27.50
N ASN A 414 -2.99 9.39 -28.38
CA ASN A 414 -4.31 10.00 -28.20
C ASN A 414 -5.14 9.16 -27.21
N LEU A 415 -5.21 9.60 -25.97
CA LEU A 415 -6.00 8.96 -24.91
C LEU A 415 -7.22 9.83 -24.55
N PRO A 416 -8.30 9.21 -24.02
CA PRO A 416 -9.40 9.95 -23.42
C PRO A 416 -8.93 10.90 -22.34
N ALA A 417 -9.55 12.08 -22.25
CA ALA A 417 -9.28 13.02 -21.17
C ALA A 417 -9.64 12.43 -19.82
N ASP A 418 -8.82 12.73 -18.80
CA ASP A 418 -9.12 12.39 -17.43
C ASP A 418 -10.38 13.08 -16.94
N LYS A 419 -11.19 12.40 -16.13
CA LYS A 419 -12.45 12.92 -15.61
C LYS A 419 -12.54 12.72 -14.11
N ALA A 420 -12.87 13.78 -13.41
CA ALA A 420 -13.17 13.72 -11.99
C ALA A 420 -14.35 12.79 -11.70
N LEU A 421 -14.28 12.09 -10.57
CA LEU A 421 -15.38 11.30 -10.06
C LEU A 421 -16.54 12.24 -9.66
N ARG A 422 -17.63 12.18 -10.39
CA ARG A 422 -18.85 12.92 -10.10
C ARG A 422 -19.70 12.14 -9.10
N SER A 423 -19.36 12.23 -7.83
CA SER A 423 -20.24 11.73 -6.78
C SER A 423 -21.12 12.87 -6.27
N PRO A 424 -22.44 12.68 -6.15
CA PRO A 424 -23.25 13.59 -5.36
C PRO A 424 -22.69 13.62 -3.92
N ARG A 425 -22.64 14.81 -3.34
CA ARG A 425 -22.19 15.03 -1.96
C ARG A 425 -23.06 14.28 -0.96
#